data_06eed6060fa027ae6cb26392c42ee491
#
_entry.id   06eed6060fa027ae6cb26392c42ee491
#
_cell.length_a   1.000
_cell.length_b   1.000
_cell.length_c   1.000
_cell.angle_alpha   90.00
_cell.angle_beta   90.00
_cell.angle_gamma   90.00
#
_symmetry.space_group_name_H-M   'P 1'
#
loop_
_entity.id
_entity.type
_entity.pdbx_description
1 polymer ?
#
loop_
_entity_poly.entity_id
_entity_poly.type
_entity_poly.pdbx_seq_one_letter_code
_entity_poly.pdbx_strand_id
1 'polypeptide(L)'
;MADKTVSLHKGNNKISLPFIIRNPRLWWSNGLGEQHLYDFRTALTINNETSDIQSTKVGIRSLKIINRPDKDGKTFYVELNGVPVFAKGANYIPQDNFLPRVTPELYEKTILDAANVNMNMLRIWGGGIYENDLFYELCDRYGILVWQDFMFACSLYPAEGELLENIRQEAIDNVKRLRNHACIALWCGNNECNDAWFNWGWQKRYKAQNPEYEKKIWKQFTDQYYVTLPEVVKEYAPESFYWPSSPFAREDGGSDDHNGDRHYWDVWHGKKPIETYNKERSRFFSEYGFQSFPEFESVKRYAPCEEDWDIYSEVMMSHQRGGMHANQLIETYLLNEYRKPKSFEAFLYMNHVLQGDAIKTAIEAHRRDMPYCMGTLFWQHNDCWPVASWASRDYYGRWKAQHYFARKAYRDILVSPITDEDGVLNIQVVSDRLKSCNGTLQVEVMKLTGEKVNSYKRNIKIDANSSQTVFSVPLGEALKDTPKENVFVHAVLLTDKGTNSYANNYFLVKQKEVNYPKAAITSSIEPIEGGFELTLNSDNFARAVFISIGDVDSSFSDNYFDILPGGSVKVNVYTDLPQPAFEKQLKVISLSDEY
;
A
#
# COMPACT_ATOMS: atom_id res chain seq x y z
N MET A 1 -34.61 7.49 -19.89
CA MET A 1 -35.30 8.37 -18.93
C MET A 1 -36.44 7.56 -18.35
N ALA A 2 -36.70 7.63 -17.06
CA ALA A 2 -37.85 7.03 -16.39
C ALA A 2 -38.52 8.15 -15.61
N ASP A 3 -39.88 8.16 -15.60
CA ASP A 3 -40.68 9.13 -14.89
C ASP A 3 -41.88 8.45 -14.19
N LYS A 4 -42.39 9.08 -13.15
CA LYS A 4 -43.54 8.58 -12.38
C LYS A 4 -44.25 9.74 -11.70
N THR A 5 -45.53 9.87 -11.96
CA THR A 5 -46.37 10.80 -11.22
C THR A 5 -46.80 10.16 -9.88
N VAL A 6 -46.65 10.90 -8.80
CA VAL A 6 -46.94 10.44 -7.44
C VAL A 6 -47.68 11.50 -6.66
N SER A 7 -48.55 11.08 -5.75
CA SER A 7 -49.17 11.98 -4.77
C SER A 7 -48.31 12.02 -3.50
N LEU A 8 -47.95 13.23 -3.04
CA LEU A 8 -47.18 13.43 -1.84
C LEU A 8 -48.08 13.68 -0.64
N HIS A 9 -47.73 13.10 0.51
CA HIS A 9 -48.39 13.35 1.79
C HIS A 9 -47.48 14.21 2.68
N LYS A 10 -48.06 14.88 3.67
CA LYS A 10 -47.28 15.61 4.68
C LYS A 10 -46.36 14.66 5.42
N GLY A 11 -45.08 15.02 5.51
CA GLY A 11 -44.03 14.21 6.12
C GLY A 11 -43.14 13.49 5.09
N ASN A 12 -42.48 12.43 5.50
CA ASN A 12 -41.53 11.68 4.66
C ASN A 12 -42.28 10.80 3.65
N ASN A 13 -41.91 10.92 2.37
CA ASN A 13 -42.41 10.09 1.28
C ASN A 13 -41.27 9.30 0.65
N LYS A 14 -41.38 7.96 0.64
CA LYS A 14 -40.40 7.09 -0.03
C LYS A 14 -40.94 6.69 -1.40
N ILE A 15 -40.31 7.13 -2.46
CA ILE A 15 -40.71 6.86 -3.84
C ILE A 15 -39.68 5.96 -4.50
N SER A 16 -40.12 4.88 -5.13
CA SER A 16 -39.28 3.98 -5.91
C SER A 16 -39.56 4.14 -7.39
N LEU A 17 -38.53 4.38 -8.18
CA LEU A 17 -38.60 4.52 -9.63
C LEU A 17 -37.69 3.47 -10.28
N PRO A 18 -38.21 2.26 -10.61
CA PRO A 18 -37.39 1.23 -11.23
C PRO A 18 -37.08 1.56 -12.68
N PHE A 19 -35.88 1.27 -13.13
CA PHE A 19 -35.42 1.34 -14.51
C PHE A 19 -34.36 0.26 -14.81
N ILE A 20 -34.11 0.01 -16.08
CA ILE A 20 -33.18 -1.03 -16.53
C ILE A 20 -32.13 -0.38 -17.43
N ILE A 21 -30.85 -0.61 -17.11
CA ILE A 21 -29.74 -0.34 -18.00
C ILE A 21 -29.32 -1.68 -18.63
N ARG A 22 -29.47 -1.77 -19.96
CA ARG A 22 -29.09 -2.99 -20.70
C ARG A 22 -27.63 -2.89 -21.09
N ASN A 23 -26.85 -3.99 -20.87
CA ASN A 23 -25.42 -4.10 -21.18
C ASN A 23 -24.63 -2.92 -20.58
N PRO A 24 -24.66 -2.71 -19.25
CA PRO A 24 -23.98 -1.59 -18.63
C PRO A 24 -22.47 -1.69 -18.82
N ARG A 25 -21.82 -0.54 -18.99
CA ARG A 25 -20.37 -0.45 -18.79
C ARG A 25 -20.09 -0.60 -17.31
N LEU A 26 -19.25 -1.58 -16.96
CA LEU A 26 -18.95 -1.88 -15.57
C LEU A 26 -17.85 -0.96 -15.05
N TRP A 27 -17.93 -0.64 -13.77
CA TRP A 27 -16.85 -0.01 -13.02
C TRP A 27 -15.83 -1.08 -12.60
N TRP A 28 -14.55 -0.80 -12.75
CA TRP A 28 -13.44 -1.66 -12.36
C TRP A 28 -12.47 -0.94 -11.42
N SER A 29 -11.79 -1.70 -10.57
CA SER A 29 -10.68 -1.16 -9.77
C SER A 29 -9.47 -0.82 -10.63
N ASN A 30 -8.61 0.03 -10.11
CA ASN A 30 -7.36 0.45 -10.78
C ASN A 30 -6.56 -0.77 -11.28
N GLY A 31 -6.12 -0.72 -12.53
CA GLY A 31 -5.33 -1.76 -13.19
C GLY A 31 -6.13 -2.91 -13.83
N LEU A 32 -7.46 -3.02 -13.60
CA LEU A 32 -8.28 -4.11 -14.17
C LEU A 32 -9.25 -3.66 -15.27
N GLY A 33 -9.53 -2.37 -15.37
CA GLY A 33 -10.41 -1.82 -16.39
C GLY A 33 -10.77 -0.36 -16.16
N GLU A 34 -11.78 0.13 -16.87
CA GLU A 34 -12.21 1.52 -16.76
C GLU A 34 -13.09 1.77 -15.52
N GLN A 35 -12.95 2.95 -14.91
CA GLN A 35 -13.79 3.42 -13.81
C GLN A 35 -15.02 4.15 -14.34
N HIS A 36 -15.89 3.43 -15.05
CA HIS A 36 -17.07 4.05 -15.66
C HIS A 36 -18.12 4.42 -14.61
N LEU A 37 -18.42 5.72 -14.51
CA LEU A 37 -19.43 6.29 -13.62
C LEU A 37 -20.61 6.82 -14.45
N TYR A 38 -21.82 6.42 -14.09
CA TYR A 38 -23.06 6.94 -14.66
C TYR A 38 -23.53 8.15 -13.87
N ASP A 39 -23.92 9.22 -14.56
CA ASP A 39 -24.54 10.39 -13.94
C ASP A 39 -26.06 10.17 -13.87
N PHE A 40 -26.59 9.97 -12.65
CA PHE A 40 -28.01 9.92 -12.39
C PHE A 40 -28.50 11.29 -11.95
N ARG A 41 -29.39 11.88 -12.72
CA ARG A 41 -30.05 13.13 -12.40
C ARG A 41 -31.50 12.87 -12.06
N THR A 42 -31.87 13.07 -10.81
CA THR A 42 -33.25 12.97 -10.32
C THR A 42 -33.82 14.36 -10.17
N ALA A 43 -34.95 14.63 -10.84
CA ALA A 43 -35.65 15.90 -10.75
C ALA A 43 -37.06 15.69 -10.14
N LEU A 44 -37.41 16.50 -9.16
CA LEU A 44 -38.75 16.63 -8.63
C LEU A 44 -39.44 17.80 -9.33
N THR A 45 -40.56 17.52 -9.99
CA THR A 45 -41.38 18.54 -10.68
C THR A 45 -42.72 18.67 -9.97
N ILE A 46 -43.12 19.87 -9.61
CA ILE A 46 -44.43 20.19 -9.01
C ILE A 46 -45.11 21.24 -9.90
N ASN A 47 -46.35 20.99 -10.31
CA ASN A 47 -47.09 21.90 -11.20
C ASN A 47 -46.33 22.29 -12.49
N ASN A 48 -45.61 21.35 -13.10
CA ASN A 48 -44.76 21.51 -14.28
C ASN A 48 -43.50 22.39 -14.07
N GLU A 49 -43.17 22.75 -12.85
CA GLU A 49 -41.95 23.44 -12.52
C GLU A 49 -40.99 22.53 -11.75
N THR A 50 -39.70 22.59 -12.06
CA THR A 50 -38.70 21.81 -11.34
C THR A 50 -38.53 22.40 -9.94
N SER A 51 -38.84 21.61 -8.92
CA SER A 51 -38.74 22.00 -7.51
C SER A 51 -37.37 21.66 -6.91
N ASP A 52 -36.79 20.54 -7.30
CA ASP A 52 -35.49 20.09 -6.82
C ASP A 52 -34.80 19.20 -7.84
N ILE A 53 -33.46 19.21 -7.84
CA ILE A 53 -32.60 18.36 -8.68
C ILE A 53 -31.47 17.82 -7.85
N GLN A 54 -31.31 16.50 -7.87
CA GLN A 54 -30.17 15.81 -7.27
C GLN A 54 -29.39 15.06 -8.37
N SER A 55 -28.07 15.18 -8.36
CA SER A 55 -27.18 14.44 -9.26
C SER A 55 -26.27 13.53 -8.45
N THR A 56 -26.18 12.27 -8.88
CA THR A 56 -25.35 11.25 -8.20
C THR A 56 -24.58 10.46 -9.24
N LYS A 57 -23.27 10.30 -9.03
CA LYS A 57 -22.44 9.41 -9.84
C LYS A 57 -22.46 8.01 -9.27
N VAL A 58 -22.66 7.00 -10.12
CA VAL A 58 -22.76 5.60 -9.70
C VAL A 58 -21.95 4.71 -10.61
N GLY A 59 -21.03 3.94 -10.06
CA GLY A 59 -20.33 2.87 -10.76
C GLY A 59 -21.13 1.57 -10.66
N ILE A 60 -21.49 0.99 -11.81
CA ILE A 60 -22.18 -0.31 -11.85
C ILE A 60 -21.17 -1.43 -11.76
N ARG A 61 -21.26 -2.25 -10.72
CA ARG A 61 -20.38 -3.40 -10.50
C ARG A 61 -21.07 -4.46 -9.66
N SER A 62 -20.57 -5.70 -9.68
CA SER A 62 -20.78 -6.67 -8.61
C SER A 62 -19.49 -6.78 -7.78
N LEU A 63 -19.61 -6.71 -6.46
CA LEU A 63 -18.51 -6.85 -5.54
C LEU A 63 -18.90 -7.77 -4.39
N LYS A 64 -18.03 -8.75 -4.09
CA LYS A 64 -18.21 -9.68 -2.98
C LYS A 64 -16.88 -9.90 -2.28
N ILE A 65 -16.91 -10.10 -0.98
CA ILE A 65 -15.80 -10.71 -0.24
C ILE A 65 -16.08 -12.20 -0.17
N ILE A 66 -15.17 -12.99 -0.73
CA ILE A 66 -15.30 -14.45 -0.76
C ILE A 66 -14.59 -15.02 0.46
N ASN A 67 -15.41 -15.44 1.44
CA ASN A 67 -14.99 -16.11 2.66
C ASN A 67 -15.69 -17.46 2.76
N ARG A 68 -15.10 -18.47 2.14
CA ARG A 68 -15.67 -19.83 2.08
C ARG A 68 -14.61 -20.89 2.38
N PRO A 69 -15.00 -22.06 2.94
CA PRO A 69 -14.08 -23.16 3.16
C PRO A 69 -13.37 -23.60 1.88
N ASP A 70 -12.08 -23.91 2.00
CA ASP A 70 -11.27 -24.61 1.02
C ASP A 70 -10.42 -25.71 1.71
N LYS A 71 -9.45 -26.30 0.99
CA LYS A 71 -8.60 -27.35 1.54
C LYS A 71 -7.67 -26.89 2.66
N ASP A 72 -7.37 -25.59 2.75
CA ASP A 72 -6.39 -25.00 3.64
C ASP A 72 -7.02 -24.09 4.73
N GLY A 73 -8.37 -24.04 4.84
CA GLY A 73 -9.10 -23.20 5.79
C GLY A 73 -10.27 -22.46 5.15
N LYS A 74 -10.28 -21.11 5.21
CA LYS A 74 -11.27 -20.27 4.53
C LYS A 74 -10.58 -19.22 3.68
N THR A 75 -11.03 -19.07 2.43
CA THR A 75 -10.58 -17.98 1.56
C THR A 75 -10.92 -16.61 2.13
N PHE A 76 -10.14 -15.59 1.79
CA PHE A 76 -10.49 -14.20 2.08
C PHE A 76 -9.98 -13.29 0.95
N TYR A 77 -10.87 -12.92 0.03
CA TYR A 77 -10.50 -12.07 -1.11
C TYR A 77 -11.68 -11.30 -1.70
N VAL A 78 -11.37 -10.24 -2.44
CA VAL A 78 -12.35 -9.47 -3.23
C VAL A 78 -12.63 -10.18 -4.54
N GLU A 79 -13.91 -10.39 -4.86
CA GLU A 79 -14.39 -10.73 -6.20
C GLU A 79 -15.11 -9.51 -6.79
N LEU A 80 -14.55 -8.95 -7.87
CA LEU A 80 -15.12 -7.80 -8.58
C LEU A 80 -15.55 -8.23 -9.98
N ASN A 81 -16.84 -8.05 -10.29
CA ASN A 81 -17.43 -8.45 -11.58
C ASN A 81 -17.18 -9.92 -11.95
N GLY A 82 -17.16 -10.79 -10.93
CA GLY A 82 -16.91 -12.23 -11.10
C GLY A 82 -15.43 -12.60 -11.22
N VAL A 83 -14.51 -11.64 -11.02
CA VAL A 83 -13.06 -11.88 -11.09
C VAL A 83 -12.44 -11.76 -9.70
N PRO A 84 -11.64 -12.75 -9.24
CA PRO A 84 -10.82 -12.60 -8.04
C PRO A 84 -9.79 -11.49 -8.22
N VAL A 85 -9.72 -10.57 -7.28
CA VAL A 85 -8.82 -9.41 -7.29
C VAL A 85 -7.79 -9.56 -6.19
N PHE A 86 -6.51 -9.51 -6.54
CA PHE A 86 -5.47 -9.33 -5.54
C PHE A 86 -5.49 -7.87 -5.05
N ALA A 87 -5.82 -7.65 -3.77
CA ALA A 87 -5.85 -6.33 -3.17
C ALA A 87 -4.41 -5.83 -2.93
N LYS A 88 -4.05 -4.72 -3.56
CA LYS A 88 -2.74 -4.06 -3.48
C LYS A 88 -2.92 -2.67 -2.92
N GLY A 89 -2.29 -2.37 -1.80
CA GLY A 89 -2.49 -1.03 -1.25
C GLY A 89 -1.84 -0.78 0.10
N ALA A 90 -2.48 0.08 0.85
CA ALA A 90 -2.00 0.53 2.16
C ALA A 90 -3.14 0.90 3.08
N ASN A 91 -2.79 1.09 4.36
CA ASN A 91 -3.68 1.71 5.33
C ASN A 91 -3.59 3.24 5.21
N TYR A 92 -4.73 3.89 5.28
CA TYR A 92 -4.87 5.32 5.21
C TYR A 92 -5.28 5.88 6.58
N ILE A 93 -4.64 6.94 7.01
CA ILE A 93 -4.96 7.73 8.21
C ILE A 93 -5.35 9.16 7.82
N PRO A 94 -5.98 9.98 8.70
CA PRO A 94 -6.24 11.38 8.40
C PRO A 94 -4.99 12.11 7.91
N GLN A 95 -5.13 13.03 6.95
CA GLN A 95 -4.00 13.70 6.30
C GLN A 95 -3.42 14.86 7.10
N ASP A 96 -4.15 15.34 8.11
CA ASP A 96 -3.71 16.38 9.03
C ASP A 96 -4.38 16.20 10.39
N ASN A 97 -3.70 16.57 11.47
CA ASN A 97 -4.28 16.62 12.80
C ASN A 97 -5.38 17.70 12.91
N PHE A 98 -5.35 18.69 12.03
CA PHE A 98 -6.34 19.76 11.92
C PHE A 98 -7.09 19.62 10.59
N LEU A 99 -8.17 18.87 10.59
CA LEU A 99 -8.95 18.50 9.40
C LEU A 99 -9.29 19.65 8.44
N PRO A 100 -9.57 20.90 8.91
CA PRO A 100 -9.82 22.03 7.99
C PRO A 100 -8.64 22.41 7.09
N ARG A 101 -7.42 21.90 7.35
CA ARG A 101 -6.25 22.12 6.49
C ARG A 101 -6.21 21.16 5.29
N VAL A 102 -7.02 20.10 5.30
CA VAL A 102 -7.07 19.13 4.19
C VAL A 102 -7.92 19.72 3.07
N THR A 103 -7.25 20.19 2.03
CA THR A 103 -7.90 20.80 0.86
C THR A 103 -8.37 19.76 -0.15
N PRO A 104 -9.29 20.11 -1.08
CA PRO A 104 -9.66 19.23 -2.19
C PRO A 104 -8.48 18.74 -3.01
N GLU A 105 -7.50 19.60 -3.27
CA GLU A 105 -6.27 19.29 -4.02
C GLU A 105 -5.41 18.27 -3.28
N LEU A 106 -5.33 18.36 -1.94
CA LEU A 106 -4.59 17.40 -1.12
C LEU A 106 -5.28 16.03 -1.12
N TYR A 107 -6.62 15.98 -1.08
CA TYR A 107 -7.37 14.73 -1.27
C TYR A 107 -7.08 14.12 -2.63
N GLU A 108 -7.20 14.91 -3.71
CA GLU A 108 -6.95 14.41 -5.08
C GLU A 108 -5.52 13.91 -5.24
N LYS A 109 -4.52 14.69 -4.79
CA LYS A 109 -3.11 14.28 -4.83
C LYS A 109 -2.89 12.96 -4.10
N THR A 110 -3.48 12.79 -2.91
CA THR A 110 -3.28 11.58 -2.09
C THR A 110 -3.85 10.33 -2.76
N ILE A 111 -5.05 10.42 -3.32
CA ILE A 111 -5.67 9.28 -4.03
C ILE A 111 -4.98 9.01 -5.36
N LEU A 112 -4.57 10.07 -6.06
CA LEU A 112 -3.81 9.94 -7.31
C LEU A 112 -2.42 9.32 -7.06
N ASP A 113 -1.73 9.69 -5.97
CA ASP A 113 -0.47 9.07 -5.56
C ASP A 113 -0.64 7.55 -5.33
N ALA A 114 -1.74 7.13 -4.68
CA ALA A 114 -2.06 5.71 -4.51
C ALA A 114 -2.30 5.01 -5.86
N ALA A 115 -3.09 5.63 -6.75
CA ALA A 115 -3.38 5.07 -8.07
C ALA A 115 -2.11 4.96 -8.94
N ASN A 116 -1.24 5.96 -8.91
CA ASN A 116 0.01 6.02 -9.68
C ASN A 116 1.06 4.98 -9.26
N VAL A 117 0.95 4.45 -8.04
CA VAL A 117 1.81 3.33 -7.59
C VAL A 117 1.13 1.97 -7.72
N ASN A 118 0.10 1.88 -8.57
CA ASN A 118 -0.63 0.66 -8.88
C ASN A 118 -1.40 0.06 -7.69
N MET A 119 -1.73 0.86 -6.68
CA MET A 119 -2.67 0.45 -5.64
C MET A 119 -4.08 0.37 -6.22
N ASN A 120 -4.85 -0.58 -5.72
CA ASN A 120 -6.27 -0.74 -6.04
C ASN A 120 -7.15 -0.78 -4.78
N MET A 121 -6.57 -0.65 -3.59
CA MET A 121 -7.30 -0.62 -2.32
C MET A 121 -6.61 0.30 -1.30
N LEU A 122 -7.41 1.03 -0.53
CA LEU A 122 -7.00 1.69 0.71
C LEU A 122 -7.92 1.23 1.85
N ARG A 123 -7.33 0.96 3.02
CA ARG A 123 -8.09 0.73 4.25
C ARG A 123 -8.13 2.03 5.05
N ILE A 124 -9.35 2.52 5.29
CA ILE A 124 -9.61 3.66 6.18
C ILE A 124 -9.59 3.13 7.61
N TRP A 125 -8.50 3.40 8.29
CA TRP A 125 -8.22 2.88 9.63
C TRP A 125 -9.18 3.44 10.69
N GLY A 126 -9.65 2.56 11.57
CA GLY A 126 -10.65 2.87 12.60
C GLY A 126 -10.20 3.84 13.70
N GLY A 127 -8.92 4.19 13.77
CA GLY A 127 -8.40 5.26 14.64
C GLY A 127 -8.42 6.65 14.01
N GLY A 128 -9.06 6.80 12.84
CA GLY A 128 -9.18 8.05 12.09
C GLY A 128 -10.59 8.64 12.15
N ILE A 129 -11.09 9.00 10.99
CA ILE A 129 -12.42 9.59 10.77
C ILE A 129 -13.11 8.92 9.57
N TYR A 130 -14.43 9.04 9.47
CA TYR A 130 -15.11 8.86 8.19
C TYR A 130 -14.81 10.08 7.33
N GLU A 131 -14.08 9.88 6.23
CA GLU A 131 -13.57 10.96 5.41
C GLU A 131 -14.70 11.78 4.73
N ASN A 132 -14.33 12.94 4.16
CA ASN A 132 -15.20 13.79 3.37
C ASN A 132 -15.71 13.03 2.12
N ASP A 133 -16.92 13.37 1.63
CA ASP A 133 -17.51 12.74 0.44
C ASP A 133 -16.57 12.78 -0.77
N LEU A 134 -15.82 13.87 -0.94
CA LEU A 134 -14.83 14.02 -2.01
C LEU A 134 -13.78 12.88 -2.01
N PHE A 135 -13.37 12.39 -0.85
CA PHE A 135 -12.43 11.26 -0.76
C PHE A 135 -12.99 10.02 -1.47
N TYR A 136 -14.24 9.68 -1.20
CA TYR A 136 -14.89 8.50 -1.80
C TYR A 136 -15.21 8.72 -3.28
N GLU A 137 -15.58 9.94 -3.68
CA GLU A 137 -15.76 10.31 -5.09
C GLU A 137 -14.45 10.16 -5.89
N LEU A 138 -13.31 10.52 -5.29
CA LEU A 138 -11.99 10.33 -5.88
C LEU A 138 -11.62 8.85 -5.96
N CYS A 139 -11.93 8.06 -4.91
CA CYS A 139 -11.74 6.61 -4.93
C CYS A 139 -12.58 5.95 -6.03
N ASP A 140 -13.83 6.38 -6.22
CA ASP A 140 -14.68 5.93 -7.34
C ASP A 140 -14.08 6.29 -8.70
N ARG A 141 -13.54 7.51 -8.83
CA ARG A 141 -12.93 8.04 -10.08
C ARG A 141 -11.63 7.32 -10.45
N TYR A 142 -10.78 7.04 -9.47
CA TYR A 142 -9.46 6.44 -9.69
C TYR A 142 -9.41 4.92 -9.48
N GLY A 143 -10.55 4.30 -9.17
CA GLY A 143 -10.64 2.83 -9.03
C GLY A 143 -10.00 2.28 -7.76
N ILE A 144 -9.98 3.03 -6.68
CA ILE A 144 -9.43 2.60 -5.39
C ILE A 144 -10.54 1.99 -4.56
N LEU A 145 -10.51 0.69 -4.34
CA LEU A 145 -11.40 0.01 -3.41
C LEU A 145 -11.17 0.52 -1.99
N VAL A 146 -12.22 0.63 -1.21
CA VAL A 146 -12.15 1.10 0.18
C VAL A 146 -12.57 -0.03 1.12
N TRP A 147 -11.64 -0.44 1.98
CA TRP A 147 -11.94 -1.17 3.20
C TRP A 147 -12.26 -0.13 4.27
N GLN A 148 -13.52 -0.02 4.68
CA GLN A 148 -13.97 1.00 5.62
C GLN A 148 -14.11 0.40 7.03
N ASP A 149 -13.21 0.80 7.95
CA ASP A 149 -13.42 0.55 9.37
C ASP A 149 -14.49 1.50 9.91
N PHE A 150 -15.29 1.03 10.86
CA PHE A 150 -15.97 1.89 11.83
C PHE A 150 -14.93 2.49 12.77
N MET A 151 -15.16 3.71 13.28
CA MET A 151 -14.15 4.51 13.98
C MET A 151 -13.88 4.01 15.40
N PHE A 152 -13.39 2.76 15.50
CA PHE A 152 -12.99 2.10 16.72
C PHE A 152 -11.61 1.44 16.54
N ALA A 153 -10.65 1.74 17.43
CA ALA A 153 -9.29 1.20 17.33
C ALA A 153 -8.65 1.04 18.69
N CYS A 154 -7.97 -0.08 18.92
CA CYS A 154 -7.03 -0.34 20.03
C CYS A 154 -7.56 0.10 21.40
N SER A 155 -8.88 0.01 21.63
CA SER A 155 -9.52 0.44 22.89
C SER A 155 -10.77 -0.38 23.20
N LEU A 156 -11.22 -0.31 24.45
CA LEU A 156 -12.50 -0.83 24.89
C LEU A 156 -13.51 0.30 24.99
N TYR A 157 -14.67 0.09 24.42
CA TYR A 157 -15.76 1.06 24.40
C TYR A 157 -16.89 0.56 25.31
N PRO A 158 -17.37 1.37 26.27
CA PRO A 158 -18.46 0.96 27.17
C PRO A 158 -19.82 1.05 26.46
N ALA A 159 -19.98 0.24 25.42
CA ALA A 159 -21.12 0.28 24.49
C ALA A 159 -22.38 -0.31 25.14
N GLU A 160 -23.06 0.52 25.95
CA GLU A 160 -24.35 0.22 26.56
C GLU A 160 -25.23 1.48 26.62
N GLY A 161 -26.56 1.30 26.71
CA GLY A 161 -27.53 2.39 26.87
C GLY A 161 -27.42 3.44 25.75
N GLU A 162 -27.36 4.71 26.14
CA GLU A 162 -27.28 5.86 25.22
C GLU A 162 -26.05 5.80 24.29
N LEU A 163 -24.90 5.35 24.79
CA LEU A 163 -23.69 5.27 23.95
C LEU A 163 -23.86 4.24 22.84
N LEU A 164 -24.42 3.06 23.14
CA LEU A 164 -24.66 2.05 22.11
C LEU A 164 -25.67 2.55 21.06
N GLU A 165 -26.69 3.29 21.47
CA GLU A 165 -27.64 3.90 20.52
C GLU A 165 -26.98 4.99 19.67
N ASN A 166 -26.12 5.84 20.24
CA ASN A 166 -25.34 6.81 19.48
C ASN A 166 -24.40 6.13 18.46
N ILE A 167 -23.73 5.04 18.86
CA ILE A 167 -22.93 4.21 17.94
C ILE A 167 -23.80 3.66 16.80
N ARG A 168 -24.99 3.14 17.11
CA ARG A 168 -25.95 2.67 16.10
C ARG A 168 -26.32 3.78 15.13
N GLN A 169 -26.66 4.97 15.62
CA GLN A 169 -27.08 6.10 14.79
C GLN A 169 -25.93 6.62 13.91
N GLU A 170 -24.71 6.75 14.47
CA GLU A 170 -23.51 7.12 13.70
C GLU A 170 -23.25 6.12 12.57
N ALA A 171 -23.35 4.82 12.86
CA ALA A 171 -23.21 3.77 11.85
C ALA A 171 -24.28 3.87 10.75
N ILE A 172 -25.55 4.10 11.12
CA ILE A 172 -26.65 4.29 10.17
C ILE A 172 -26.38 5.45 9.23
N ASP A 173 -25.97 6.59 9.77
CA ASP A 173 -25.75 7.82 8.99
C ASP A 173 -24.60 7.62 7.99
N ASN A 174 -23.46 7.04 8.43
CA ASN A 174 -22.32 6.82 7.57
C ASN A 174 -22.55 5.70 6.55
N VAL A 175 -23.20 4.59 6.93
CA VAL A 175 -23.53 3.52 5.97
C VAL A 175 -24.48 4.05 4.89
N LYS A 176 -25.51 4.84 5.25
CA LYS A 176 -26.42 5.46 4.27
C LYS A 176 -25.70 6.44 3.34
N ARG A 177 -24.78 7.24 3.88
CA ARG A 177 -23.98 8.21 3.12
C ARG A 177 -23.09 7.51 2.10
N LEU A 178 -22.40 6.43 2.48
CA LEU A 178 -21.31 5.84 1.71
C LEU A 178 -21.71 4.63 0.85
N ARG A 179 -22.81 3.95 1.14
CA ARG A 179 -23.19 2.66 0.50
C ARG A 179 -23.32 2.68 -1.02
N ASN A 180 -23.53 3.86 -1.62
CA ASN A 180 -23.71 4.01 -3.07
C ASN A 180 -22.40 4.25 -3.81
N HIS A 181 -21.27 4.46 -3.12
CA HIS A 181 -19.96 4.56 -3.75
C HIS A 181 -19.52 3.20 -4.27
N ALA A 182 -19.06 3.17 -5.53
CA ALA A 182 -18.59 1.94 -6.16
C ALA A 182 -17.33 1.39 -5.48
N CYS A 183 -16.54 2.27 -4.87
CA CYS A 183 -15.29 1.93 -4.19
C CYS A 183 -15.48 1.13 -2.89
N ILE A 184 -16.61 1.23 -2.19
CA ILE A 184 -16.81 0.53 -0.91
C ILE A 184 -16.77 -0.99 -1.12
N ALA A 185 -15.74 -1.64 -0.56
CA ALA A 185 -15.51 -3.07 -0.68
C ALA A 185 -16.08 -3.86 0.50
N LEU A 186 -15.86 -3.38 1.71
CA LEU A 186 -16.36 -3.99 2.93
C LEU A 186 -16.43 -2.98 4.09
N TRP A 187 -17.21 -3.33 5.11
CA TRP A 187 -17.28 -2.65 6.40
C TRP A 187 -16.58 -3.49 7.46
N CYS A 188 -15.71 -2.87 8.28
CA CYS A 188 -15.02 -3.56 9.36
C CYS A 188 -15.34 -2.94 10.71
N GLY A 189 -15.65 -3.76 11.70
CA GLY A 189 -16.12 -3.31 13.00
C GLY A 189 -15.10 -2.47 13.78
N ASN A 190 -13.83 -2.86 13.75
CA ASN A 190 -12.78 -2.17 14.50
C ASN A 190 -11.38 -2.56 14.05
N ASN A 191 -10.39 -1.75 14.48
CA ASN A 191 -8.97 -2.08 14.43
C ASN A 191 -8.50 -2.68 15.75
N GLU A 192 -8.05 -3.93 15.74
CA GLU A 192 -7.31 -4.64 16.82
C GLU A 192 -8.01 -4.80 18.17
N CYS A 193 -9.29 -4.39 18.32
CA CYS A 193 -9.98 -4.52 19.60
C CYS A 193 -10.19 -6.00 20.00
N ASN A 194 -10.43 -6.89 19.02
CA ASN A 194 -10.53 -8.34 19.27
C ASN A 194 -9.16 -8.92 19.64
N ASP A 195 -8.12 -8.58 18.88
CA ASP A 195 -6.76 -9.02 19.14
C ASP A 195 -6.27 -8.57 20.53
N ALA A 196 -6.53 -7.30 20.87
CA ALA A 196 -6.19 -6.75 22.18
C ALA A 196 -6.89 -7.48 23.33
N TRP A 197 -8.16 -7.86 23.14
CA TRP A 197 -8.90 -8.60 24.14
C TRP A 197 -8.25 -9.95 24.45
N PHE A 198 -7.96 -10.75 23.43
CA PHE A 198 -7.45 -12.10 23.59
C PHE A 198 -5.93 -12.17 23.72
N ASN A 199 -5.18 -11.42 22.91
CA ASN A 199 -3.73 -11.61 22.71
C ASN A 199 -2.87 -10.56 23.43
N TRP A 200 -3.38 -9.32 23.69
CA TRP A 200 -2.64 -8.31 24.45
C TRP A 200 -2.87 -8.42 25.96
N GLY A 201 -3.58 -9.46 26.40
CA GLY A 201 -3.79 -9.78 27.82
C GLY A 201 -4.89 -8.96 28.50
N TRP A 202 -5.74 -8.23 27.75
CA TRP A 202 -6.81 -7.42 28.35
C TRP A 202 -7.84 -8.27 29.07
N GLN A 203 -8.33 -9.34 28.45
CA GLN A 203 -9.24 -10.29 29.11
C GLN A 203 -8.67 -10.78 30.42
N LYS A 204 -7.41 -11.24 30.43
CA LYS A 204 -6.71 -11.75 31.60
C LYS A 204 -6.64 -10.71 32.72
N ARG A 205 -6.32 -9.45 32.36
CA ARG A 205 -6.23 -8.33 33.30
C ARG A 205 -7.56 -8.01 33.93
N TYR A 206 -8.64 -7.89 33.15
CA TYR A 206 -9.97 -7.58 33.67
C TYR A 206 -10.54 -8.74 34.49
N LYS A 207 -10.36 -9.98 34.06
CA LYS A 207 -10.76 -11.18 34.82
C LYS A 207 -10.07 -11.28 36.17
N ALA A 208 -8.79 -10.93 36.26
CA ALA A 208 -8.03 -10.90 37.51
C ALA A 208 -8.51 -9.80 38.47
N GLN A 209 -8.95 -8.65 37.95
CA GLN A 209 -9.51 -7.55 38.72
C GLN A 209 -10.92 -7.88 39.24
N ASN A 210 -11.80 -8.32 38.37
CA ASN A 210 -13.18 -8.71 38.68
C ASN A 210 -13.79 -9.55 37.54
N PRO A 211 -14.09 -10.85 37.77
CA PRO A 211 -14.68 -11.72 36.75
C PRO A 211 -16.03 -11.25 36.20
N GLU A 212 -16.88 -10.59 37.02
CA GLU A 212 -18.17 -10.07 36.54
C GLU A 212 -17.98 -8.82 35.67
N TYR A 213 -16.95 -8.02 35.95
CA TYR A 213 -16.61 -6.88 35.12
C TYR A 213 -16.06 -7.33 33.76
N GLU A 214 -15.24 -8.38 33.72
CA GLU A 214 -14.77 -8.98 32.45
C GLU A 214 -15.95 -9.44 31.60
N LYS A 215 -16.92 -10.15 32.17
CA LYS A 215 -18.13 -10.57 31.44
C LYS A 215 -18.95 -9.38 30.91
N LYS A 216 -19.07 -8.32 31.73
CA LYS A 216 -19.75 -7.09 31.29
C LYS A 216 -19.06 -6.45 30.09
N ILE A 217 -17.73 -6.27 30.13
CA ILE A 217 -16.96 -5.72 29.03
C ILE A 217 -17.10 -6.57 27.78
N TRP A 218 -16.98 -7.89 27.90
CA TRP A 218 -17.15 -8.80 26.78
C TRP A 218 -18.56 -8.73 26.18
N LYS A 219 -19.57 -8.60 27.01
CA LYS A 219 -20.95 -8.40 26.52
C LYS A 219 -21.08 -7.09 25.74
N GLN A 220 -20.54 -5.98 26.22
CA GLN A 220 -20.55 -4.70 25.53
C GLN A 220 -19.83 -4.80 24.18
N PHE A 221 -18.70 -5.50 24.14
CA PHE A 221 -17.95 -5.78 22.92
C PHE A 221 -18.78 -6.57 21.89
N THR A 222 -19.42 -7.65 22.33
CA THR A 222 -20.24 -8.50 21.46
C THR A 222 -21.49 -7.78 20.99
N ASP A 223 -22.16 -7.03 21.85
CA ASP A 223 -23.34 -6.25 21.50
C ASP A 223 -23.00 -5.20 20.41
N GLN A 224 -21.81 -4.58 20.47
CA GLN A 224 -21.38 -3.60 19.49
C GLN A 224 -20.97 -4.26 18.17
N TYR A 225 -19.98 -5.17 18.20
CA TYR A 225 -19.31 -5.64 16.98
C TYR A 225 -19.95 -6.89 16.35
N TYR A 226 -20.69 -7.69 17.11
CA TYR A 226 -21.34 -8.91 16.59
C TYR A 226 -22.86 -8.79 16.47
N VAL A 227 -23.47 -7.72 17.02
CA VAL A 227 -24.93 -7.51 16.95
C VAL A 227 -25.22 -6.17 16.26
N THR A 228 -24.89 -5.04 16.89
CA THR A 228 -25.36 -3.71 16.45
C THR A 228 -24.81 -3.31 15.08
N LEU A 229 -23.50 -3.34 14.87
CA LEU A 229 -22.90 -2.91 13.61
C LEU A 229 -23.28 -3.81 12.42
N PRO A 230 -23.24 -5.17 12.52
CA PRO A 230 -23.67 -6.02 11.42
C PRO A 230 -25.17 -5.89 11.11
N GLU A 231 -26.03 -5.65 12.10
CA GLU A 231 -27.46 -5.36 11.85
C GLU A 231 -27.65 -4.08 11.03
N VAL A 232 -26.91 -3.01 11.36
CA VAL A 232 -26.94 -1.75 10.61
C VAL A 232 -26.49 -1.97 9.16
N VAL A 233 -25.35 -2.67 8.95
CA VAL A 233 -24.87 -2.96 7.59
C VAL A 233 -25.90 -3.80 6.83
N LYS A 234 -26.43 -4.84 7.44
CA LYS A 234 -27.46 -5.71 6.83
C LYS A 234 -28.73 -4.95 6.46
N GLU A 235 -29.17 -4.00 7.29
CA GLU A 235 -30.40 -3.24 7.03
C GLU A 235 -30.22 -2.16 5.96
N TYR A 236 -29.09 -1.41 6.01
CA TYR A 236 -28.91 -0.22 5.17
C TYR A 236 -28.00 -0.43 3.96
N ALA A 237 -27.18 -1.49 3.95
CA ALA A 237 -26.31 -1.89 2.84
C ALA A 237 -26.29 -3.42 2.66
N PRO A 238 -27.42 -4.08 2.36
CA PRO A 238 -27.58 -5.55 2.41
C PRO A 238 -26.69 -6.32 1.45
N GLU A 239 -26.16 -5.68 0.42
CA GLU A 239 -25.22 -6.27 -0.53
C GLU A 239 -23.75 -6.16 -0.07
N SER A 240 -23.48 -5.43 1.02
CA SER A 240 -22.13 -5.21 1.53
C SER A 240 -21.73 -6.29 2.53
N PHE A 241 -20.43 -6.60 2.56
CA PHE A 241 -19.86 -7.53 3.53
C PHE A 241 -19.45 -6.79 4.81
N TYR A 242 -19.74 -7.40 5.95
CA TYR A 242 -19.31 -6.94 7.26
C TYR A 242 -18.25 -7.88 7.85
N TRP A 243 -17.13 -7.31 8.34
CA TRP A 243 -16.04 -8.00 9.01
C TRP A 243 -15.93 -7.51 10.46
N PRO A 244 -15.95 -8.39 11.48
CA PRO A 244 -16.13 -7.95 12.88
C PRO A 244 -14.96 -7.14 13.44
N SER A 245 -13.73 -7.46 13.04
CA SER A 245 -12.48 -6.82 13.48
C SER A 245 -11.39 -6.99 12.43
N SER A 246 -10.33 -6.23 12.49
CA SER A 246 -9.08 -6.46 11.76
C SER A 246 -7.91 -6.30 12.73
N PRO A 247 -7.04 -7.34 12.94
CA PRO A 247 -7.14 -8.65 12.29
C PRO A 247 -8.27 -9.50 12.86
N PHE A 248 -8.73 -10.47 12.07
CA PHE A 248 -9.72 -11.42 12.54
C PHE A 248 -9.63 -12.76 11.78
N ALA A 249 -9.52 -13.85 12.51
CA ALA A 249 -9.58 -15.20 11.96
C ALA A 249 -10.72 -16.01 12.57
N ARG A 250 -10.91 -15.89 13.89
CA ARG A 250 -11.94 -16.61 14.67
C ARG A 250 -12.46 -15.76 15.84
N GLU A 251 -13.69 -16.03 16.23
CA GLU A 251 -14.37 -15.30 17.33
C GLU A 251 -13.68 -15.48 18.70
N ASP A 252 -12.97 -16.59 18.90
CA ASP A 252 -12.21 -16.87 20.12
C ASP A 252 -10.83 -16.19 20.18
N GLY A 253 -10.53 -15.32 19.21
CA GLY A 253 -9.28 -14.56 19.13
C GLY A 253 -8.06 -15.38 18.71
N GLY A 254 -8.26 -16.63 18.25
CA GLY A 254 -7.16 -17.43 17.72
C GLY A 254 -6.58 -16.77 16.47
N SER A 255 -5.27 -16.49 16.48
CA SER A 255 -4.54 -16.17 15.26
C SER A 255 -4.42 -17.42 14.40
N ASP A 256 -4.59 -17.27 13.10
CA ASP A 256 -4.66 -18.39 12.18
C ASP A 256 -4.20 -17.92 10.78
N ASP A 257 -3.19 -18.56 10.25
CA ASP A 257 -2.65 -18.26 8.91
C ASP A 257 -3.60 -18.75 7.79
N HIS A 258 -4.60 -19.55 8.15
CA HIS A 258 -5.51 -20.21 7.22
C HIS A 258 -6.84 -19.49 7.03
N ASN A 259 -7.14 -18.46 7.82
CA ASN A 259 -8.43 -17.79 7.83
C ASN A 259 -8.29 -16.27 7.96
N GLY A 260 -9.20 -15.53 7.30
CA GLY A 260 -9.37 -14.09 7.50
C GLY A 260 -8.16 -13.24 7.11
N ASP A 261 -7.91 -12.21 7.90
CA ASP A 261 -6.84 -11.26 7.70
C ASP A 261 -5.86 -11.23 8.88
N ARG A 262 -4.65 -10.74 8.61
CA ARG A 262 -3.55 -10.74 9.58
C ARG A 262 -2.86 -9.38 9.63
N HIS A 263 -2.59 -8.91 10.87
CA HIS A 263 -1.62 -7.87 11.17
C HIS A 263 -0.28 -8.53 11.51
N TYR A 264 0.72 -8.38 10.64
CA TYR A 264 2.01 -9.03 10.82
C TYR A 264 3.08 -8.02 11.24
N TRP A 265 3.38 -7.98 12.53
CA TRP A 265 4.32 -7.05 13.14
C TRP A 265 5.60 -7.69 13.69
N ASP A 266 5.85 -8.96 13.41
CA ASP A 266 7.05 -9.66 13.88
C ASP A 266 8.33 -9.11 13.25
N VAL A 267 8.29 -8.74 11.97
CA VAL A 267 9.26 -7.81 11.38
C VAL A 267 8.85 -6.41 11.83
N TRP A 268 9.71 -5.68 12.44
CA TRP A 268 9.55 -4.43 13.16
C TRP A 268 9.37 -4.65 14.68
N HIS A 269 8.16 -4.77 15.22
CA HIS A 269 7.93 -4.90 16.67
C HIS A 269 8.54 -6.19 17.25
N GLY A 270 8.43 -7.30 16.56
CA GLY A 270 9.00 -8.59 16.93
C GLY A 270 10.49 -8.73 16.67
N LYS A 271 11.13 -7.75 16.01
CA LYS A 271 12.57 -7.72 15.68
C LYS A 271 13.04 -8.89 14.81
N LYS A 272 12.14 -9.60 14.12
CA LYS A 272 12.52 -10.66 13.19
C LYS A 272 13.24 -10.07 11.96
N PRO A 273 14.17 -10.81 11.34
CA PRO A 273 14.82 -10.41 10.10
C PRO A 273 13.82 -10.14 8.97
N ILE A 274 14.15 -9.24 8.06
CA ILE A 274 13.29 -8.85 6.92
C ILE A 274 12.93 -10.07 6.05
N GLU A 275 13.88 -10.99 5.87
CA GLU A 275 13.70 -12.22 5.08
C GLU A 275 12.56 -13.12 5.62
N THR A 276 12.15 -12.92 6.87
CA THR A 276 11.03 -13.67 7.49
C THR A 276 9.73 -13.47 6.72
N TYR A 277 9.52 -12.32 6.07
CA TYR A 277 8.36 -12.10 5.19
C TYR A 277 8.21 -13.19 4.11
N ASN A 278 9.33 -13.77 3.64
CA ASN A 278 9.28 -14.83 2.62
C ASN A 278 8.75 -16.18 3.13
N LYS A 279 8.65 -16.35 4.45
CA LYS A 279 8.23 -17.61 5.09
C LYS A 279 6.83 -17.52 5.70
N GLU A 280 6.34 -16.29 5.90
CA GLU A 280 5.03 -16.06 6.52
C GLU A 280 3.91 -16.17 5.49
N ARG A 281 2.81 -16.77 5.92
CA ARG A 281 1.62 -16.96 5.08
C ARG A 281 0.39 -16.38 5.77
N SER A 282 -0.54 -15.88 4.99
CA SER A 282 -1.89 -15.53 5.42
C SER A 282 -2.80 -15.41 4.20
N ARG A 283 -4.10 -15.47 4.41
CA ARG A 283 -5.08 -15.23 3.35
C ARG A 283 -5.10 -13.78 2.87
N PHE A 284 -4.79 -12.87 3.80
CA PHE A 284 -4.75 -11.44 3.55
C PHE A 284 -3.88 -10.74 4.61
N PHE A 285 -2.87 -10.00 4.21
CA PHE A 285 -2.10 -9.15 5.12
C PHE A 285 -2.69 -7.74 5.10
N SER A 286 -3.50 -7.42 6.11
CA SER A 286 -4.17 -6.13 6.23
C SER A 286 -3.32 -5.06 6.92
N GLU A 287 -2.30 -5.47 7.71
CA GLU A 287 -1.25 -4.61 8.21
C GLU A 287 0.09 -5.32 8.31
N TYR A 288 1.14 -4.62 7.99
CA TYR A 288 2.56 -4.85 8.26
C TYR A 288 3.30 -3.55 7.92
N GLY A 289 4.46 -3.30 8.47
CA GLY A 289 5.09 -2.01 8.22
C GLY A 289 6.52 -1.90 8.69
N PHE A 290 7.20 -0.85 8.23
CA PHE A 290 8.56 -0.53 8.59
C PHE A 290 8.73 0.99 8.66
N GLN A 291 9.42 1.54 9.67
CA GLN A 291 9.57 2.99 9.81
C GLN A 291 10.73 3.57 9.01
N SER A 292 10.55 4.79 8.53
CA SER A 292 11.64 5.68 8.15
C SER A 292 11.34 7.13 8.54
N PHE A 293 12.39 7.93 8.62
CA PHE A 293 12.26 9.37 8.72
C PHE A 293 11.72 9.97 7.41
N PRO A 294 11.22 11.23 7.40
CA PRO A 294 11.02 11.99 6.18
C PRO A 294 12.33 12.23 5.42
N GLU A 295 12.26 12.70 4.18
CA GLU A 295 13.43 13.16 3.45
C GLU A 295 14.16 14.30 4.19
N PHE A 296 15.46 14.43 3.95
CA PHE A 296 16.28 15.44 4.61
C PHE A 296 15.73 16.87 4.43
N GLU A 297 15.23 17.20 3.23
CA GLU A 297 14.59 18.48 2.98
C GLU A 297 13.32 18.70 3.82
N SER A 298 12.56 17.65 4.08
CA SER A 298 11.42 17.70 5.00
C SER A 298 11.84 17.80 6.47
N VAL A 299 12.92 17.11 6.84
CA VAL A 299 13.50 17.19 8.19
C VAL A 299 13.95 18.62 8.51
N LYS A 300 14.63 19.29 7.58
CA LYS A 300 15.09 20.67 7.75
C LYS A 300 13.96 21.68 8.04
N ARG A 301 12.72 21.38 7.65
CA ARG A 301 11.57 22.25 7.94
C ARG A 301 11.20 22.26 9.42
N TYR A 302 11.50 21.21 10.19
CA TYR A 302 11.23 21.17 11.63
C TYR A 302 12.51 21.07 12.48
N ALA A 303 13.64 20.69 11.90
CA ALA A 303 14.97 20.65 12.52
C ALA A 303 15.97 21.46 11.65
N PRO A 304 15.84 22.81 11.61
CA PRO A 304 16.65 23.66 10.72
C PRO A 304 18.12 23.81 11.18
N CYS A 305 18.41 23.50 12.44
CA CYS A 305 19.74 23.67 13.03
C CYS A 305 20.51 22.34 12.98
N GLU A 306 21.81 22.41 12.64
CA GLU A 306 22.68 21.21 12.56
C GLU A 306 22.81 20.50 13.91
N GLU A 307 22.68 21.22 15.03
CA GLU A 307 22.70 20.66 16.38
C GLU A 307 21.58 19.64 16.61
N ASP A 308 20.48 19.74 15.82
CA ASP A 308 19.33 18.84 15.90
C ASP A 308 19.47 17.62 14.96
N TRP A 309 20.53 17.54 14.13
CA TRP A 309 20.73 16.45 13.17
C TRP A 309 21.33 15.20 13.83
N ASP A 310 20.63 14.75 14.85
CA ASP A 310 20.81 13.47 15.52
C ASP A 310 19.42 12.90 15.82
N ILE A 311 19.17 11.65 15.47
CA ILE A 311 17.86 11.00 15.67
C ILE A 311 17.41 10.97 17.15
N TYR A 312 18.35 11.20 18.08
CA TYR A 312 18.09 11.27 19.53
C TYR A 312 18.04 12.71 20.07
N SER A 313 18.20 13.75 19.24
CA SER A 313 18.00 15.12 19.66
C SER A 313 16.55 15.34 20.14
N GLU A 314 16.33 16.35 20.98
CA GLU A 314 14.99 16.64 21.52
C GLU A 314 13.98 16.91 20.39
N VAL A 315 14.39 17.66 19.36
CA VAL A 315 13.55 17.98 18.20
C VAL A 315 13.20 16.71 17.42
N MET A 316 14.20 15.89 17.06
CA MET A 316 13.95 14.65 16.29
C MET A 316 13.12 13.65 17.09
N MET A 317 13.33 13.54 18.40
CA MET A 317 12.53 12.69 19.28
C MET A 317 11.08 13.17 19.40
N SER A 318 10.84 14.48 19.39
CA SER A 318 9.47 15.04 19.37
C SER A 318 8.73 14.72 18.06
N HIS A 319 9.46 14.46 16.97
CA HIS A 319 8.96 14.08 15.66
C HIS A 319 9.14 12.56 15.37
N GLN A 320 9.06 11.72 16.42
CA GLN A 320 9.13 10.25 16.28
C GLN A 320 7.84 9.60 16.79
N ARG A 321 7.07 8.97 15.89
CA ARG A 321 5.77 8.34 16.22
C ARG A 321 5.89 7.20 17.23
N GLY A 322 6.96 6.41 17.18
CA GLY A 322 7.20 5.26 18.05
C GLY A 322 8.11 5.53 19.24
N GLY A 323 8.54 6.80 19.46
CA GLY A 323 9.45 7.17 20.54
C GLY A 323 10.87 6.58 20.40
N MET A 324 11.65 6.63 21.46
CA MET A 324 13.04 6.18 21.49
C MET A 324 13.24 4.73 21.01
N HIS A 325 12.32 3.84 21.38
CA HIS A 325 12.39 2.44 20.96
C HIS A 325 12.37 2.29 19.44
N ALA A 326 11.61 3.12 18.73
CA ALA A 326 11.55 3.07 17.27
C ALA A 326 12.86 3.55 16.63
N ASN A 327 13.50 4.58 17.14
CA ASN A 327 14.81 5.01 16.67
C ASN A 327 15.88 3.92 16.86
N GLN A 328 15.87 3.24 18.02
CA GLN A 328 16.75 2.09 18.27
C GLN A 328 16.48 0.94 17.31
N LEU A 329 15.21 0.69 16.94
CA LEU A 329 14.88 -0.32 15.94
C LEU A 329 15.40 0.06 14.56
N ILE A 330 15.19 1.31 14.14
CA ILE A 330 15.71 1.82 12.85
C ILE A 330 17.22 1.60 12.78
N GLU A 331 18.00 2.03 13.79
CA GLU A 331 19.44 1.82 13.84
C GLU A 331 19.82 0.35 13.79
N THR A 332 19.15 -0.48 14.58
CA THR A 332 19.43 -1.93 14.66
C THR A 332 19.23 -2.58 13.28
N TYR A 333 18.11 -2.33 12.63
CA TYR A 333 17.84 -2.88 11.31
C TYR A 333 18.79 -2.31 10.25
N LEU A 334 19.07 -1.00 10.31
CA LEU A 334 20.00 -0.37 9.37
C LEU A 334 21.39 -1.02 9.42
N LEU A 335 21.95 -1.18 10.60
CA LEU A 335 23.28 -1.77 10.77
C LEU A 335 23.30 -3.30 10.57
N ASN A 336 22.14 -3.96 10.65
CA ASN A 336 22.01 -5.37 10.28
C ASN A 336 22.02 -5.57 8.77
N GLU A 337 21.45 -4.66 8.00
CA GLU A 337 21.28 -4.78 6.55
C GLU A 337 22.32 -3.99 5.74
N TYR A 338 22.78 -2.84 6.23
CA TYR A 338 23.66 -1.88 5.54
C TYR A 338 24.91 -1.59 6.33
N ARG A 339 25.91 -0.99 5.66
CA ARG A 339 27.09 -0.44 6.32
C ARG A 339 26.73 0.83 7.07
N LYS A 340 27.62 1.30 7.96
CA LYS A 340 27.42 2.52 8.73
C LYS A 340 27.35 3.75 7.79
N PRO A 341 26.30 4.59 7.88
CA PRO A 341 26.22 5.83 7.12
C PRO A 341 27.33 6.82 7.49
N LYS A 342 27.82 7.58 6.53
CA LYS A 342 28.89 8.58 6.73
C LYS A 342 28.43 9.88 7.38
N SER A 343 27.13 10.20 7.33
CA SER A 343 26.53 11.44 7.84
C SER A 343 25.07 11.24 8.24
N PHE A 344 24.47 12.25 8.86
CA PHE A 344 23.03 12.24 9.16
C PHE A 344 22.16 12.18 7.90
N GLU A 345 22.49 12.96 6.86
CA GLU A 345 21.77 12.90 5.58
C GLU A 345 21.87 11.50 4.94
N ALA A 346 23.07 10.91 4.97
CA ALA A 346 23.29 9.53 4.52
C ALA A 346 22.44 8.52 5.30
N PHE A 347 22.33 8.72 6.63
CA PHE A 347 21.46 7.90 7.48
C PHE A 347 20.00 7.98 7.04
N LEU A 348 19.46 9.17 6.79
CA LEU A 348 18.07 9.35 6.36
C LEU A 348 17.82 8.68 5.01
N TYR A 349 18.71 8.91 4.03
CA TYR A 349 18.62 8.26 2.71
C TYR A 349 18.64 6.73 2.81
N MET A 350 19.62 6.18 3.55
CA MET A 350 19.75 4.73 3.70
C MET A 350 18.56 4.14 4.48
N ASN A 351 18.00 4.87 5.43
CA ASN A 351 16.77 4.46 6.12
C ASN A 351 15.55 4.41 5.19
N HIS A 352 15.45 5.30 4.20
CA HIS A 352 14.43 5.20 3.15
C HIS A 352 14.60 3.93 2.32
N VAL A 353 15.84 3.62 1.89
CA VAL A 353 16.12 2.43 1.09
C VAL A 353 15.82 1.16 1.89
N LEU A 354 16.20 1.13 3.17
CA LEU A 354 15.88 0.03 4.09
C LEU A 354 14.37 -0.20 4.23
N GLN A 355 13.59 0.86 4.46
CA GLN A 355 12.13 0.78 4.51
C GLN A 355 11.58 0.22 3.20
N GLY A 356 12.08 0.74 2.07
CA GLY A 356 11.69 0.31 0.74
C GLY A 356 11.98 -1.17 0.48
N ASP A 357 13.19 -1.64 0.81
CA ASP A 357 13.58 -3.04 0.65
C ASP A 357 12.76 -3.98 1.56
N ALA A 358 12.48 -3.59 2.80
CA ALA A 358 11.66 -4.38 3.72
C ALA A 358 10.23 -4.56 3.19
N ILE A 359 9.59 -3.48 2.77
CA ILE A 359 8.21 -3.52 2.28
C ILE A 359 8.11 -4.17 0.90
N LYS A 360 9.10 -3.95 0.00
CA LYS A 360 9.20 -4.67 -1.28
C LYS A 360 9.27 -6.17 -1.06
N THR A 361 10.10 -6.63 -0.11
CA THR A 361 10.22 -8.06 0.24
C THR A 361 8.88 -8.66 0.67
N ALA A 362 8.14 -7.95 1.53
CA ALA A 362 6.82 -8.37 1.97
C ALA A 362 5.82 -8.44 0.80
N ILE A 363 5.70 -7.36 0.00
CA ILE A 363 4.78 -7.31 -1.15
C ILE A 363 5.06 -8.45 -2.13
N GLU A 364 6.33 -8.68 -2.46
CA GLU A 364 6.71 -9.75 -3.39
C GLU A 364 6.38 -11.13 -2.82
N ALA A 365 6.65 -11.37 -1.52
CA ALA A 365 6.30 -12.62 -0.84
C ALA A 365 4.80 -12.89 -0.87
N HIS A 366 3.98 -11.90 -0.50
CA HIS A 366 2.52 -12.02 -0.47
C HIS A 366 1.96 -12.28 -1.88
N ARG A 367 2.50 -11.60 -2.90
CA ARG A 367 2.07 -11.78 -4.28
C ARG A 367 2.50 -13.13 -4.86
N ARG A 368 3.68 -13.64 -4.50
CA ARG A 368 4.11 -14.99 -4.91
C ARG A 368 3.19 -16.09 -4.36
N ASP A 369 2.61 -15.90 -3.17
CA ASP A 369 1.72 -16.89 -2.53
C ASP A 369 0.29 -16.90 -3.10
N MET A 370 0.00 -16.08 -4.13
CA MET A 370 -1.29 -16.12 -4.85
C MET A 370 -1.52 -17.50 -5.50
N PRO A 371 -2.75 -18.08 -5.44
CA PRO A 371 -4.01 -17.50 -4.97
C PRO A 371 -4.33 -17.76 -3.48
N TYR A 372 -3.37 -18.25 -2.68
CA TYR A 372 -3.60 -18.46 -1.26
C TYR A 372 -3.72 -17.12 -0.52
N CYS A 373 -2.74 -16.26 -0.68
CA CYS A 373 -2.79 -14.87 -0.26
C CYS A 373 -3.40 -14.02 -1.38
N MET A 374 -4.41 -13.22 -1.06
CA MET A 374 -5.11 -12.38 -2.05
C MET A 374 -5.20 -10.91 -1.62
N GLY A 375 -4.34 -10.46 -0.71
CA GLY A 375 -4.28 -9.05 -0.35
C GLY A 375 -3.06 -8.69 0.49
N THR A 376 -2.57 -7.47 0.27
CA THR A 376 -1.41 -6.90 0.94
C THR A 376 -1.58 -5.39 1.08
N LEU A 377 -1.82 -4.92 2.30
CA LEU A 377 -2.00 -3.52 2.66
C LEU A 377 -0.96 -3.13 3.70
N PHE A 378 0.09 -2.41 3.31
CA PHE A 378 1.10 -2.00 4.29
C PHE A 378 0.59 -0.86 5.18
N TRP A 379 1.05 -0.80 6.39
CA TRP A 379 0.94 0.33 7.30
C TRP A 379 2.15 1.24 7.06
N GLN A 380 2.05 2.47 6.50
CA GLN A 380 0.83 3.16 6.08
C GLN A 380 1.06 4.04 4.82
N HIS A 381 0.01 4.60 4.24
CA HIS A 381 0.11 5.41 3.02
C HIS A 381 0.69 6.80 3.29
N ASN A 382 0.16 7.50 4.29
CA ASN A 382 0.42 8.92 4.55
C ASN A 382 0.61 9.24 6.03
N ASP A 383 1.11 10.43 6.33
CA ASP A 383 1.23 11.01 7.66
C ASP A 383 0.22 12.13 7.88
N CYS A 384 -0.08 12.45 9.16
CA CYS A 384 -0.93 13.55 9.58
C CYS A 384 -0.16 14.73 10.18
N TRP A 385 1.15 14.64 10.29
CA TRP A 385 2.09 15.68 10.72
C TRP A 385 3.52 15.28 10.32
N PRO A 386 4.50 16.21 10.30
CA PRO A 386 5.89 15.88 9.96
C PRO A 386 6.50 14.95 11.03
N VAL A 387 6.81 13.71 10.69
CA VAL A 387 7.17 12.68 11.68
C VAL A 387 7.92 11.50 11.05
N ALA A 388 8.81 10.87 11.83
CA ALA A 388 9.30 9.54 11.51
C ALA A 388 8.19 8.50 11.76
N SER A 389 7.80 7.78 10.73
CA SER A 389 6.68 6.84 10.76
C SER A 389 6.83 5.73 9.73
N TRP A 390 5.81 4.89 9.60
CA TRP A 390 5.69 3.82 8.60
C TRP A 390 5.17 4.32 7.24
N ALA A 391 4.86 5.63 7.10
CA ALA A 391 4.27 6.18 5.89
C ALA A 391 5.19 6.04 4.68
N SER A 392 4.60 5.74 3.51
CA SER A 392 5.32 5.64 2.24
C SER A 392 5.53 7.01 1.56
N ARG A 393 4.75 8.00 1.95
CA ARG A 393 4.91 9.42 1.60
C ARG A 393 4.88 10.25 2.87
N ASP A 394 5.72 11.27 2.95
CA ASP A 394 5.76 12.12 4.12
C ASP A 394 4.58 13.11 4.17
N TYR A 395 4.47 13.84 5.28
CA TYR A 395 3.41 14.82 5.49
C TYR A 395 3.33 15.90 4.41
N TYR A 396 4.48 16.30 3.83
CA TYR A 396 4.52 17.29 2.75
C TYR A 396 4.22 16.70 1.36
N GLY A 397 3.95 15.39 1.31
CA GLY A 397 3.58 14.67 0.09
C GLY A 397 4.77 14.23 -0.76
N ARG A 398 6.00 14.24 -0.24
CA ARG A 398 7.17 13.65 -0.89
C ARG A 398 7.09 12.13 -0.80
N TRP A 399 7.40 11.47 -1.91
CA TRP A 399 7.43 10.01 -1.96
C TRP A 399 8.76 9.50 -1.41
N LYS A 400 8.72 8.66 -0.39
CA LYS A 400 9.88 7.94 0.11
C LYS A 400 10.24 6.77 -0.82
N ALA A 401 11.42 6.16 -0.66
CA ALA A 401 11.84 5.00 -1.45
C ALA A 401 10.80 3.87 -1.47
N GLN A 402 10.12 3.62 -0.34
CA GLN A 402 9.05 2.63 -0.21
C GLN A 402 7.95 2.84 -1.26
N HIS A 403 7.56 4.08 -1.56
CA HIS A 403 6.48 4.37 -2.50
C HIS A 403 6.89 4.01 -3.95
N TYR A 404 8.11 4.31 -4.34
CA TYR A 404 8.67 3.92 -5.65
C TYR A 404 8.89 2.40 -5.76
N PHE A 405 9.31 1.74 -4.68
CA PHE A 405 9.49 0.30 -4.68
C PHE A 405 8.16 -0.44 -4.73
N ALA A 406 7.16 0.03 -3.96
CA ALA A 406 5.79 -0.49 -4.03
C ALA A 406 5.19 -0.34 -5.44
N ARG A 407 5.43 0.79 -6.14
CA ARG A 407 4.97 0.98 -7.52
C ARG A 407 5.46 -0.13 -8.44
N LYS A 408 6.73 -0.53 -8.31
CA LYS A 408 7.32 -1.61 -9.12
C LYS A 408 6.78 -2.97 -8.71
N ALA A 409 6.64 -3.22 -7.40
CA ALA A 409 6.12 -4.48 -6.86
C ALA A 409 4.60 -4.67 -7.08
N TYR A 410 3.84 -3.59 -7.27
CA TYR A 410 2.40 -3.60 -7.54
C TYR A 410 2.02 -3.58 -9.04
N ARG A 411 2.98 -3.63 -9.96
CA ARG A 411 2.67 -3.71 -11.39
C ARG A 411 1.78 -4.91 -11.72
N ASP A 412 1.03 -4.81 -12.80
CA ASP A 412 0.16 -5.86 -13.32
C ASP A 412 0.87 -7.21 -13.54
N ILE A 413 2.16 -7.15 -13.89
CA ILE A 413 3.07 -8.30 -13.88
C ILE A 413 4.25 -8.00 -12.95
N LEU A 414 4.54 -8.93 -12.06
CA LEU A 414 5.72 -8.93 -11.19
C LEU A 414 6.65 -10.08 -11.58
N VAL A 415 7.92 -9.77 -11.82
CA VAL A 415 9.00 -10.75 -11.91
C VAL A 415 9.72 -10.77 -10.57
N SER A 416 9.70 -11.89 -9.87
CA SER A 416 10.21 -12.00 -8.50
C SER A 416 11.23 -13.14 -8.38
N PRO A 417 12.54 -12.84 -8.44
CA PRO A 417 13.60 -13.78 -8.13
C PRO A 417 13.62 -14.10 -6.63
N ILE A 418 13.85 -15.35 -6.28
CA ILE A 418 14.05 -15.80 -4.91
C ILE A 418 14.94 -17.05 -4.88
N THR A 419 15.81 -17.16 -3.87
CA THR A 419 16.53 -18.42 -3.58
C THR A 419 15.80 -19.15 -2.44
N ASP A 420 15.48 -20.41 -2.68
CA ASP A 420 14.85 -21.27 -1.67
C ASP A 420 15.87 -21.86 -0.69
N GLU A 421 15.36 -22.63 0.29
CA GLU A 421 16.17 -23.26 1.33
C GLU A 421 17.11 -24.36 0.78
N ASP A 422 16.78 -24.93 -0.37
CA ASP A 422 17.60 -25.93 -1.07
C ASP A 422 18.70 -25.30 -1.94
N GLY A 423 18.79 -23.97 -1.95
CA GLY A 423 19.77 -23.23 -2.73
C GLY A 423 19.45 -23.19 -4.23
N VAL A 424 18.19 -23.25 -4.61
CA VAL A 424 17.73 -23.09 -5.99
C VAL A 424 17.28 -21.64 -6.20
N LEU A 425 17.83 -20.99 -7.21
CA LEU A 425 17.34 -19.70 -7.70
C LEU A 425 16.07 -19.93 -8.54
N ASN A 426 14.97 -19.44 -8.06
CA ASN A 426 13.66 -19.50 -8.71
C ASN A 426 13.26 -18.11 -9.23
N ILE A 427 12.69 -18.03 -10.41
CA ILE A 427 12.04 -16.82 -10.93
C ILE A 427 10.55 -17.10 -10.98
N GLN A 428 9.80 -16.40 -10.13
CA GLN A 428 8.35 -16.42 -10.17
C GLN A 428 7.83 -15.22 -10.96
N VAL A 429 6.76 -15.46 -11.72
CA VAL A 429 6.01 -14.42 -12.41
C VAL A 429 4.59 -14.42 -11.87
N VAL A 430 4.18 -13.26 -11.34
CA VAL A 430 2.81 -13.03 -10.86
C VAL A 430 2.11 -12.11 -11.84
N SER A 431 0.90 -12.45 -12.25
CA SER A 431 0.10 -11.67 -13.20
C SER A 431 -1.29 -11.37 -12.63
N ASP A 432 -1.66 -10.11 -12.58
CA ASP A 432 -3.03 -9.65 -12.29
C ASP A 432 -3.86 -9.49 -13.58
N ARG A 433 -3.27 -9.71 -14.75
CA ARG A 433 -3.94 -9.57 -16.05
C ARG A 433 -5.10 -10.56 -16.18
N LEU A 434 -6.23 -10.10 -16.74
CA LEU A 434 -7.43 -10.90 -16.96
C LEU A 434 -7.30 -11.84 -18.18
N LYS A 435 -6.21 -11.74 -18.93
CA LYS A 435 -5.93 -12.58 -20.11
C LYS A 435 -4.49 -13.08 -20.04
N SER A 436 -4.29 -14.33 -20.41
CA SER A 436 -2.94 -14.88 -20.58
C SER A 436 -2.17 -14.13 -21.67
N CYS A 437 -0.87 -14.03 -21.50
CA CYS A 437 0.02 -13.49 -22.52
C CYS A 437 1.30 -14.34 -22.65
N ASN A 438 2.04 -14.10 -23.73
CA ASN A 438 3.35 -14.71 -23.92
C ASN A 438 4.44 -13.67 -23.64
N GLY A 439 5.59 -14.13 -23.16
CA GLY A 439 6.73 -13.28 -22.92
C GLY A 439 8.06 -14.01 -23.15
N THR A 440 9.12 -13.22 -23.22
CA THR A 440 10.49 -13.73 -23.23
C THR A 440 11.13 -13.34 -21.90
N LEU A 441 11.43 -14.33 -21.07
CA LEU A 441 12.20 -14.16 -19.83
C LEU A 441 13.69 -14.21 -20.16
N GLN A 442 14.43 -13.23 -19.61
CA GLN A 442 15.88 -13.19 -19.59
C GLN A 442 16.33 -13.14 -18.13
N VAL A 443 17.26 -14.00 -17.74
CA VAL A 443 17.85 -14.04 -16.39
C VAL A 443 19.35 -13.99 -16.54
N GLU A 444 19.97 -12.95 -16.00
CA GLU A 444 21.40 -12.74 -16.07
C GLU A 444 21.98 -12.69 -14.65
N VAL A 445 23.02 -13.47 -14.40
CA VAL A 445 23.87 -13.32 -13.23
C VAL A 445 25.05 -12.45 -13.66
N MET A 446 25.13 -11.27 -13.07
CA MET A 446 26.08 -10.23 -13.49
C MET A 446 26.97 -9.80 -12.32
N LYS A 447 28.26 -9.55 -12.60
CA LYS A 447 29.11 -8.80 -11.67
C LYS A 447 28.66 -7.34 -11.61
N LEU A 448 28.90 -6.70 -10.48
CA LEU A 448 28.57 -5.29 -10.27
C LEU A 448 29.34 -4.34 -11.21
N THR A 449 30.37 -4.84 -11.89
CA THR A 449 31.16 -4.14 -12.94
C THR A 449 30.66 -4.40 -14.36
N GLY A 450 29.60 -5.20 -14.55
CA GLY A 450 28.94 -5.44 -15.84
C GLY A 450 29.31 -6.75 -16.55
N GLU A 451 30.31 -7.48 -16.08
CA GLU A 451 30.63 -8.79 -16.65
C GLU A 451 29.52 -9.80 -16.37
N LYS A 452 29.05 -10.50 -17.42
CA LYS A 452 28.04 -11.56 -17.30
C LYS A 452 28.69 -12.87 -16.89
N VAL A 453 28.32 -13.38 -15.74
CA VAL A 453 28.73 -14.71 -15.25
C VAL A 453 27.93 -15.79 -15.94
N ASN A 454 26.61 -15.60 -16.03
CA ASN A 454 25.70 -16.53 -16.67
C ASN A 454 24.49 -15.80 -17.26
N SER A 455 23.86 -16.41 -18.27
CA SER A 455 22.68 -15.84 -18.93
C SER A 455 21.75 -16.94 -19.43
N TYR A 456 20.46 -16.78 -19.16
CA TYR A 456 19.40 -17.69 -19.56
C TYR A 456 18.31 -16.91 -20.29
N LYS A 457 17.75 -17.53 -21.35
CA LYS A 457 16.64 -16.96 -22.11
C LYS A 457 15.60 -18.02 -22.39
N ARG A 458 14.31 -17.73 -22.09
CA ARG A 458 13.20 -18.62 -22.30
C ARG A 458 11.95 -17.89 -22.77
N ASN A 459 11.24 -18.48 -23.71
CA ASN A 459 9.87 -18.06 -24.02
C ASN A 459 8.93 -18.74 -23.04
N ILE A 460 8.06 -17.98 -22.41
CA ILE A 460 7.12 -18.44 -21.40
C ILE A 460 5.70 -17.99 -21.74
N LYS A 461 4.73 -18.80 -21.32
CA LYS A 461 3.33 -18.40 -21.24
C LYS A 461 3.03 -17.94 -19.83
N ILE A 462 2.37 -16.81 -19.69
CA ILE A 462 1.93 -16.24 -18.43
C ILE A 462 0.42 -16.40 -18.38
N ASP A 463 -0.07 -17.17 -17.44
CA ASP A 463 -1.51 -17.37 -17.29
C ASP A 463 -2.18 -16.15 -16.67
N ALA A 464 -3.47 -15.97 -16.93
CA ALA A 464 -4.26 -14.90 -16.36
C ALA A 464 -4.39 -15.10 -14.85
N ASN A 465 -4.32 -13.99 -14.09
CA ASN A 465 -4.58 -13.95 -12.64
C ASN A 465 -3.89 -15.09 -11.88
N SER A 466 -2.55 -15.16 -11.98
CA SER A 466 -1.77 -16.32 -11.55
C SER A 466 -0.42 -15.95 -10.93
N SER A 467 0.13 -16.87 -10.15
CA SER A 467 1.54 -16.88 -9.73
C SER A 467 2.17 -18.21 -10.17
N GLN A 468 3.31 -18.14 -10.86
CA GLN A 468 3.95 -19.31 -11.49
C GLN A 468 5.46 -19.22 -11.32
N THR A 469 6.11 -20.34 -10.94
CA THR A 469 7.56 -20.50 -11.10
C THR A 469 7.85 -20.82 -12.57
N VAL A 470 8.51 -19.91 -13.28
CA VAL A 470 8.75 -20.02 -14.73
C VAL A 470 10.18 -20.42 -15.08
N PHE A 471 11.09 -20.32 -14.10
CA PHE A 471 12.49 -20.71 -14.26
C PHE A 471 13.07 -21.13 -12.92
N SER A 472 13.93 -22.15 -12.91
CA SER A 472 14.68 -22.61 -11.75
C SER A 472 16.07 -23.07 -12.17
N VAL A 473 17.08 -22.80 -11.35
CA VAL A 473 18.46 -23.24 -11.54
C VAL A 473 19.16 -23.39 -10.19
N PRO A 474 19.97 -24.43 -9.94
CA PRO A 474 20.81 -24.50 -8.76
C PRO A 474 21.74 -23.30 -8.67
N LEU A 475 21.82 -22.66 -7.51
CA LEU A 475 22.58 -21.41 -7.34
C LEU A 475 24.06 -21.59 -7.66
N GLY A 476 24.66 -22.76 -7.32
CA GLY A 476 26.05 -23.07 -7.66
C GLY A 476 26.29 -23.09 -9.18
N GLU A 477 25.35 -23.63 -9.97
CA GLU A 477 25.40 -23.59 -11.43
C GLU A 477 25.28 -22.15 -11.96
N ALA A 478 24.36 -21.38 -11.39
CA ALA A 478 24.12 -20.00 -11.79
C ALA A 478 25.35 -19.10 -11.56
N LEU A 479 26.07 -19.31 -10.45
CA LEU A 479 27.21 -18.50 -10.02
C LEU A 479 28.54 -18.87 -10.66
N LYS A 480 28.72 -20.11 -11.13
CA LYS A 480 30.01 -20.60 -11.67
C LYS A 480 31.19 -20.25 -10.78
N ASP A 481 31.10 -20.57 -9.49
CA ASP A 481 32.13 -20.30 -8.46
C ASP A 481 32.37 -18.79 -8.17
N THR A 482 31.57 -17.88 -8.72
CA THR A 482 31.69 -16.44 -8.42
C THR A 482 31.10 -16.17 -7.04
N PRO A 483 31.80 -15.43 -6.15
CA PRO A 483 31.31 -15.07 -4.84
C PRO A 483 29.99 -14.28 -4.90
N LYS A 484 29.05 -14.61 -4.01
CA LYS A 484 27.68 -14.03 -3.97
C LYS A 484 27.68 -12.51 -3.77
N GLU A 485 28.64 -12.02 -3.01
CA GLU A 485 28.82 -10.59 -2.70
C GLU A 485 29.29 -9.74 -3.88
N ASN A 486 29.74 -10.37 -4.97
CA ASN A 486 30.25 -9.69 -6.16
C ASN A 486 29.25 -9.66 -7.32
N VAL A 487 28.08 -10.26 -7.15
CA VAL A 487 27.09 -10.42 -8.22
C VAL A 487 25.69 -10.06 -7.77
N PHE A 488 24.85 -9.82 -8.75
CA PHE A 488 23.40 -9.74 -8.61
C PHE A 488 22.70 -10.51 -9.73
N VAL A 489 21.44 -10.87 -9.50
CA VAL A 489 20.58 -11.49 -10.52
C VAL A 489 19.72 -10.40 -11.13
N HIS A 490 19.80 -10.20 -12.43
CA HIS A 490 18.93 -9.33 -13.21
C HIS A 490 17.94 -10.17 -13.99
N ALA A 491 16.67 -10.12 -13.62
CA ALA A 491 15.60 -10.85 -14.29
C ALA A 491 14.68 -9.87 -15.03
N VAL A 492 14.52 -10.07 -16.34
CA VAL A 492 13.68 -9.23 -17.20
C VAL A 492 12.69 -10.08 -17.96
N LEU A 493 11.45 -9.68 -17.94
CA LEU A 493 10.38 -10.26 -18.75
C LEU A 493 9.91 -9.22 -19.78
N LEU A 494 10.01 -9.56 -21.05
CA LEU A 494 9.49 -8.78 -22.15
C LEU A 494 8.19 -9.39 -22.63
N THR A 495 7.10 -8.63 -22.63
CA THR A 495 5.77 -9.03 -23.12
C THR A 495 5.31 -8.15 -24.28
N ASP A 496 4.19 -8.49 -24.89
CA ASP A 496 3.56 -7.69 -25.95
C ASP A 496 4.53 -7.37 -27.10
N LYS A 497 5.27 -8.38 -27.55
CA LYS A 497 6.32 -8.30 -28.58
C LYS A 497 7.47 -7.36 -28.21
N GLY A 498 7.76 -7.21 -26.90
CA GLY A 498 8.85 -6.39 -26.38
C GLY A 498 8.48 -4.96 -26.05
N THR A 499 7.20 -4.59 -26.20
CA THR A 499 6.74 -3.22 -25.85
C THR A 499 6.76 -2.98 -24.34
N ASN A 500 6.43 -4.02 -23.53
CA ASN A 500 6.42 -3.92 -22.07
C ASN A 500 7.58 -4.71 -21.49
N SER A 501 8.30 -4.07 -20.55
CA SER A 501 9.42 -4.64 -19.81
C SER A 501 9.16 -4.63 -18.31
N TYR A 502 9.38 -5.77 -17.66
CA TYR A 502 9.25 -5.97 -16.21
C TYR A 502 10.59 -6.49 -15.70
N ALA A 503 11.30 -5.69 -14.95
CA ALA A 503 12.63 -6.03 -14.46
C ALA A 503 12.68 -6.03 -12.94
N ASN A 504 13.54 -6.90 -12.38
CA ASN A 504 13.85 -6.93 -10.96
C ASN A 504 15.32 -7.33 -10.76
N ASN A 505 15.98 -6.65 -9.81
CA ASN A 505 17.32 -6.99 -9.37
C ASN A 505 17.24 -7.70 -8.02
N TYR A 506 17.98 -8.80 -7.87
CA TYR A 506 17.98 -9.61 -6.67
C TYR A 506 19.42 -9.84 -6.19
N PHE A 507 19.67 -9.54 -4.92
CA PHE A 507 20.95 -9.73 -4.25
C PHE A 507 20.92 -11.01 -3.41
N LEU A 508 22.03 -11.73 -3.40
CA LEU A 508 22.14 -13.04 -2.77
C LEU A 508 22.66 -12.97 -1.32
N VAL A 509 23.06 -11.78 -0.91
CA VAL A 509 23.58 -11.46 0.43
C VAL A 509 22.99 -10.12 0.89
N LYS A 510 23.17 -9.79 2.17
CA LYS A 510 22.75 -8.50 2.72
C LYS A 510 23.48 -7.35 2.06
N GLN A 511 22.87 -6.18 1.97
CA GLN A 511 23.44 -5.03 1.27
C GLN A 511 24.82 -4.61 1.83
N LYS A 512 25.08 -4.78 3.14
CA LYS A 512 26.38 -4.52 3.76
C LYS A 512 27.49 -5.45 3.30
N GLU A 513 27.15 -6.64 2.82
CA GLU A 513 28.09 -7.66 2.36
C GLU A 513 28.40 -7.50 0.88
N VAL A 514 27.54 -6.81 0.13
CA VAL A 514 27.74 -6.56 -1.30
C VAL A 514 28.98 -5.67 -1.52
N ASN A 515 29.86 -6.10 -2.41
CA ASN A 515 31.07 -5.37 -2.77
C ASN A 515 30.78 -4.33 -3.86
N TYR A 516 29.99 -3.29 -3.52
CA TYR A 516 29.68 -2.22 -4.45
C TYR A 516 30.93 -1.51 -4.94
N PRO A 517 31.20 -1.48 -6.27
CA PRO A 517 32.20 -0.60 -6.82
C PRO A 517 31.72 0.86 -6.71
N LYS A 518 32.65 1.80 -6.70
CA LYS A 518 32.29 3.19 -6.87
C LYS A 518 31.66 3.38 -8.26
N ALA A 519 30.44 3.91 -8.30
CA ALA A 519 29.72 4.18 -9.55
C ALA A 519 29.92 5.66 -9.94
N ALA A 520 30.49 5.89 -11.13
CA ALA A 520 30.57 7.24 -11.69
C ALA A 520 29.26 7.53 -12.45
N ILE A 521 28.35 8.29 -11.80
CA ILE A 521 27.08 8.69 -12.42
C ILE A 521 27.28 10.02 -13.14
N THR A 522 26.99 10.05 -14.44
CA THR A 522 26.95 11.27 -15.27
C THR A 522 25.53 11.61 -15.62
N SER A 523 25.22 12.92 -15.73
CA SER A 523 23.88 13.39 -16.07
C SER A 523 23.91 14.33 -17.28
N SER A 524 22.86 14.26 -18.10
CA SER A 524 22.50 15.30 -19.06
C SER A 524 21.05 15.73 -18.83
N ILE A 525 20.76 16.99 -19.14
CA ILE A 525 19.50 17.66 -18.83
C ILE A 525 18.93 18.20 -20.12
N GLU A 526 17.68 17.85 -20.44
CA GLU A 526 16.91 18.36 -21.56
C GLU A 526 15.60 18.98 -21.05
N PRO A 527 15.24 20.22 -21.46
CA PRO A 527 13.95 20.81 -21.11
C PRO A 527 12.80 20.01 -21.71
N ILE A 528 11.72 19.84 -20.93
CA ILE A 528 10.44 19.29 -21.39
C ILE A 528 9.29 20.20 -20.93
N GLU A 529 8.06 19.95 -21.37
CA GLU A 529 6.90 20.67 -20.86
C GLU A 529 6.73 20.43 -19.35
N GLY A 530 6.74 21.50 -18.56
CA GLY A 530 6.59 21.46 -17.10
C GLY A 530 7.82 20.99 -16.31
N GLY A 531 9.01 20.95 -16.93
CA GLY A 531 10.22 20.54 -16.20
C GLY A 531 11.40 20.10 -17.08
N PHE A 532 12.07 19.02 -16.67
CA PHE A 532 13.31 18.53 -17.30
C PHE A 532 13.33 17.01 -17.41
N GLU A 533 13.84 16.48 -18.52
CA GLU A 533 14.25 15.08 -18.65
C GLU A 533 15.73 14.96 -18.25
N LEU A 534 16.00 14.14 -17.24
CA LEU A 534 17.35 13.74 -16.85
C LEU A 534 17.71 12.42 -17.51
N THR A 535 18.84 12.36 -18.20
CA THR A 535 19.45 11.09 -18.60
C THR A 535 20.65 10.83 -17.71
N LEU A 536 20.58 9.75 -16.90
CA LEU A 536 21.64 9.34 -15.98
C LEU A 536 22.32 8.08 -16.50
N ASN A 537 23.68 8.10 -16.58
CA ASN A 537 24.48 6.96 -17.00
C ASN A 537 25.42 6.56 -15.88
N SER A 538 25.71 5.26 -15.74
CA SER A 538 26.68 4.76 -14.77
C SER A 538 27.62 3.76 -15.41
N ASP A 539 28.91 3.81 -15.06
CA ASP A 539 29.93 2.86 -15.49
C ASP A 539 29.79 1.51 -14.76
N ASN A 540 29.44 1.53 -13.49
CA ASN A 540 29.24 0.36 -12.64
C ASN A 540 27.79 0.30 -12.15
N PHE A 541 27.41 -0.78 -11.43
CA PHE A 541 26.10 -0.89 -10.82
C PHE A 541 25.88 0.21 -9.77
N ALA A 542 24.92 1.08 -10.00
CA ALA A 542 24.50 2.11 -9.04
C ALA A 542 23.17 1.71 -8.39
N ARG A 543 23.20 1.45 -7.08
CA ARG A 543 22.04 1.00 -6.30
C ARG A 543 21.26 2.18 -5.76
N ALA A 544 19.92 2.11 -5.89
CA ALA A 544 18.97 3.04 -5.28
C ALA A 544 19.31 4.52 -5.56
N VAL A 545 19.58 4.85 -6.83
CA VAL A 545 19.92 6.21 -7.25
C VAL A 545 18.82 7.17 -6.84
N PHE A 546 19.19 8.16 -6.04
CA PHE A 546 18.29 9.19 -5.52
C PHE A 546 18.58 10.53 -6.17
N ILE A 547 17.52 11.19 -6.62
CA ILE A 547 17.54 12.51 -7.24
C ILE A 547 16.84 13.49 -6.30
N SER A 548 17.48 14.60 -5.98
CA SER A 548 16.88 15.74 -5.25
C SER A 548 17.19 17.03 -5.97
N ILE A 549 16.26 18.00 -5.87
CA ILE A 549 16.42 19.38 -6.32
C ILE A 549 16.20 20.37 -5.17
N GLY A 550 16.51 19.95 -3.95
CA GLY A 550 16.36 20.76 -2.73
C GLY A 550 14.91 20.85 -2.24
N ASP A 551 14.62 21.88 -1.43
CA ASP A 551 13.30 22.10 -0.85
C ASP A 551 12.36 22.82 -1.82
N VAL A 552 12.09 22.20 -2.96
CA VAL A 552 11.21 22.71 -4.02
C VAL A 552 10.11 21.70 -4.29
N ASP A 553 8.89 22.18 -4.51
CA ASP A 553 7.79 21.34 -4.94
C ASP A 553 8.11 20.73 -6.31
N SER A 554 8.16 19.41 -6.34
CA SER A 554 8.57 18.65 -7.50
C SER A 554 7.99 17.26 -7.49
N SER A 555 7.88 16.67 -8.67
CA SER A 555 7.56 15.27 -8.81
C SER A 555 8.50 14.59 -9.80
N PHE A 556 8.78 13.32 -9.55
CA PHE A 556 9.72 12.52 -10.34
C PHE A 556 8.97 11.36 -10.99
N SER A 557 9.23 11.13 -12.28
CA SER A 557 8.68 9.95 -12.97
C SER A 557 9.23 8.64 -12.40
N ASP A 558 10.45 8.63 -11.86
CA ASP A 558 11.03 7.57 -11.02
C ASP A 558 12.08 8.16 -10.07
N ASN A 559 12.35 7.46 -8.95
CA ASN A 559 13.42 7.78 -8.01
C ASN A 559 13.81 6.52 -7.24
N TYR A 560 14.94 6.51 -6.55
CA TYR A 560 15.46 5.35 -5.83
C TYR A 560 15.55 4.09 -6.72
N PHE A 561 15.95 4.26 -7.97
CA PHE A 561 16.09 3.17 -8.95
C PHE A 561 17.55 2.70 -9.06
N ASP A 562 17.75 1.52 -9.66
CA ASP A 562 19.08 1.02 -9.97
C ASP A 562 19.47 1.39 -11.40
N ILE A 563 20.76 1.71 -11.62
CA ILE A 563 21.36 1.80 -12.95
C ILE A 563 22.30 0.61 -13.13
N LEU A 564 22.07 -0.16 -14.18
CA LEU A 564 22.93 -1.29 -14.55
C LEU A 564 24.31 -0.81 -15.01
N PRO A 565 25.36 -1.62 -14.87
CA PRO A 565 26.70 -1.26 -15.37
C PRO A 565 26.70 -0.92 -16.86
N GLY A 566 27.23 0.25 -17.22
CA GLY A 566 27.19 0.78 -18.59
C GLY A 566 25.79 1.15 -19.08
N GLY A 567 24.79 1.15 -18.19
CA GLY A 567 23.40 1.45 -18.51
C GLY A 567 23.04 2.92 -18.40
N SER A 568 21.82 3.23 -18.86
CA SER A 568 21.22 4.55 -18.85
C SER A 568 19.78 4.50 -18.36
N VAL A 569 19.37 5.50 -17.56
CA VAL A 569 17.98 5.68 -17.09
C VAL A 569 17.56 7.13 -17.38
N LYS A 570 16.35 7.30 -17.89
CA LYS A 570 15.71 8.60 -18.10
C LYS A 570 14.66 8.85 -17.02
N VAL A 571 14.69 10.04 -16.43
CA VAL A 571 13.74 10.49 -15.42
C VAL A 571 13.20 11.87 -15.77
N ASN A 572 11.89 12.02 -15.83
CA ASN A 572 11.25 13.33 -15.90
C ASN A 572 11.11 13.92 -14.50
N VAL A 573 11.57 15.14 -14.34
CA VAL A 573 11.42 15.95 -13.13
C VAL A 573 10.51 17.12 -13.46
N TYR A 574 9.33 17.15 -12.87
CA TYR A 574 8.35 18.24 -13.04
C TYR A 574 8.56 19.27 -11.95
N THR A 575 8.82 20.51 -12.35
CA THR A 575 9.16 21.63 -11.46
C THR A 575 9.06 22.95 -12.19
N ASP A 576 8.75 24.03 -11.47
CA ASP A 576 8.73 25.40 -11.98
C ASP A 576 10.12 26.10 -11.92
N LEU A 577 11.16 25.40 -11.48
CA LEU A 577 12.51 25.95 -11.43
C LEU A 577 13.01 26.32 -12.83
N PRO A 578 13.65 27.50 -13.03
CA PRO A 578 14.40 27.77 -14.24
C PRO A 578 15.67 26.91 -14.29
N GLN A 579 16.11 26.54 -15.52
CA GLN A 579 17.22 25.60 -15.73
C GLN A 579 18.48 25.92 -14.92
N PRO A 580 19.00 27.15 -14.82
CA PRO A 580 20.21 27.41 -14.01
C PRO A 580 20.02 27.15 -12.52
N ALA A 581 18.82 27.35 -11.99
CA ALA A 581 18.51 27.03 -10.60
C ALA A 581 18.36 25.52 -10.39
N PHE A 582 17.73 24.84 -11.34
CA PHE A 582 17.60 23.39 -11.37
C PHE A 582 18.98 22.71 -11.37
N GLU A 583 19.88 23.08 -12.30
CA GLU A 583 21.24 22.54 -12.39
C GLU A 583 22.05 22.76 -11.10
N LYS A 584 21.89 23.92 -10.47
CA LYS A 584 22.57 24.25 -9.22
C LYS A 584 22.10 23.42 -8.03
N GLN A 585 20.82 23.06 -8.00
CA GLN A 585 20.21 22.31 -6.90
C GLN A 585 20.18 20.81 -7.11
N LEU A 586 20.42 20.35 -8.36
CA LEU A 586 20.41 18.94 -8.70
C LEU A 586 21.47 18.18 -7.91
N LYS A 587 21.01 17.23 -7.12
CA LYS A 587 21.84 16.26 -6.42
C LYS A 587 21.48 14.86 -6.88
N VAL A 588 22.48 14.07 -7.26
CA VAL A 588 22.32 12.65 -7.63
C VAL A 588 23.28 11.85 -6.80
N ILE A 589 22.78 10.89 -6.04
CA ILE A 589 23.59 9.99 -5.19
C ILE A 589 23.14 8.54 -5.39
N SER A 590 24.02 7.62 -5.04
CA SER A 590 23.74 6.18 -4.97
C SER A 590 24.17 5.61 -3.64
N LEU A 591 23.76 4.38 -3.34
CA LEU A 591 24.08 3.74 -2.06
C LEU A 591 25.60 3.67 -1.80
N SER A 592 26.42 3.45 -2.83
CA SER A 592 27.89 3.38 -2.70
C SER A 592 28.55 4.73 -2.34
N ASP A 593 27.82 5.84 -2.50
CA ASP A 593 28.31 7.18 -2.15
C ASP A 593 28.13 7.51 -0.67
N GLU A 594 27.33 6.74 0.05
CA GLU A 594 26.85 7.07 1.39
C GLU A 594 27.45 6.23 2.53
N TYR A 595 28.46 5.41 2.20
CA TYR A 595 29.23 4.61 3.17
C TYR A 595 30.50 5.33 3.65
#